data_12a286e1cf6c3efce1f6bf5198d58695
#
_entry.id   12a286e1cf6c3efce1f6bf5198d58695
#
_cell.length_a   1.000
_cell.length_b   1.000
_cell.length_c   1.000
_cell.angle_alpha   90.00
_cell.angle_beta   90.00
_cell.angle_gamma   90.00
#
_symmetry.space_group_name_H-M   'P 1'
#
loop_
_entity.id
_entity.type
_entity.pdbx_description
1 polymer ?
#
loop_
_entity_poly.entity_id
_entity_poly.type
_entity_poly.pdbx_seq_one_letter_code
_entity_poly.pdbx_strand_id
1 'polypeptide(L)'
;MAESPSTPGPQDPHPEDGKNVAPALWKHVQDNTSQYLGGAAFIIAVLVFTGLYRLMTESKDRELSSTYAQAILLEDPTERAEALATLAAGKTRLTPHALYMRGEALLSIRDYAAATKAFSTLRETYPDFQFVPDAVEGLGFVQEDQGNTEAALAVYREVLEKWPDTPAGRRQPFNIARCYENSGDFEQAVHFYREQFELFPGSSVSIQAQQRLLTLRATQPDLFEDGLLGAPVQSADEQPDEPSTELPDQDASEAAILLDDETDDTEPSETETPEATPTESVESTPDPD
;
A
#
# COMPACT_ATOMS: atom_id res chain seq x y z
N MET A 1 20.87 94.49 -8.29
CA MET A 1 19.70 93.93 -7.61
C MET A 1 18.94 93.09 -8.61
N ALA A 2 19.08 91.82 -8.55
CA ALA A 2 18.43 90.82 -9.38
C ALA A 2 17.62 89.91 -8.51
N GLU A 3 16.33 89.96 -8.57
CA GLU A 3 15.39 89.05 -7.87
C GLU A 3 15.39 87.71 -8.56
N SER A 4 15.63 86.65 -7.75
CA SER A 4 15.54 85.26 -8.17
C SER A 4 14.07 84.77 -8.13
N PRO A 5 13.60 84.05 -9.14
CA PRO A 5 12.23 83.51 -9.11
C PRO A 5 12.16 82.31 -8.20
N SER A 6 11.16 82.31 -7.30
CA SER A 6 10.84 81.24 -6.39
C SER A 6 10.25 80.06 -7.16
N THR A 7 10.87 78.84 -6.96
CA THR A 7 10.38 77.55 -7.46
C THR A 7 9.15 77.12 -6.63
N PRO A 8 8.02 76.72 -7.24
CA PRO A 8 6.90 76.15 -6.48
C PRO A 8 7.27 74.74 -6.02
N GLY A 9 7.11 74.50 -4.73
CA GLY A 9 7.33 73.19 -4.11
C GLY A 9 6.39 72.10 -4.60
N PRO A 10 6.70 70.84 -4.38
CA PRO A 10 5.88 69.75 -4.82
C PRO A 10 4.50 69.79 -4.12
N GLN A 11 3.48 69.82 -4.93
CA GLN A 11 2.08 69.70 -4.43
C GLN A 11 1.88 68.24 -3.99
N ASP A 12 1.59 68.05 -2.71
CA ASP A 12 1.13 66.76 -2.18
C ASP A 12 -0.16 66.32 -2.87
N PRO A 13 -0.29 65.07 -3.28
CA PRO A 13 -1.54 64.60 -3.87
C PRO A 13 -2.63 64.61 -2.81
N HIS A 14 -3.66 65.39 -3.09
CA HIS A 14 -4.85 65.50 -2.22
C HIS A 14 -5.50 64.11 -2.07
N PRO A 15 -5.85 63.64 -0.84
CA PRO A 15 -6.49 62.36 -0.57
C PRO A 15 -8.03 62.42 -0.79
N GLU A 16 -8.52 63.13 -1.84
CA GLU A 16 -9.94 63.32 -2.03
C GLU A 16 -10.57 62.33 -3.05
N ASP A 17 -9.77 61.55 -3.79
CA ASP A 17 -10.29 60.70 -4.87
C ASP A 17 -10.95 59.36 -4.39
N GLY A 18 -10.82 59.01 -3.11
CA GLY A 18 -11.38 57.75 -2.57
C GLY A 18 -12.84 57.82 -2.11
N LYS A 19 -13.38 59.04 -1.88
CA LYS A 19 -14.70 59.21 -1.21
C LYS A 19 -15.93 59.10 -2.10
N ASN A 20 -15.75 59.14 -3.43
CA ASN A 20 -16.87 59.19 -4.39
C ASN A 20 -17.11 57.89 -5.18
N VAL A 21 -16.35 56.83 -4.93
CA VAL A 21 -16.49 55.57 -5.69
C VAL A 21 -17.69 54.77 -5.24
N ALA A 22 -17.98 54.78 -3.93
CA ALA A 22 -19.07 53.98 -3.34
C ALA A 22 -20.48 54.41 -3.86
N PRO A 23 -20.84 55.74 -3.93
CA PRO A 23 -22.14 56.14 -4.45
C PRO A 23 -22.27 55.89 -5.96
N ALA A 24 -21.19 56.02 -6.73
CA ALA A 24 -21.21 55.75 -8.17
C ALA A 24 -21.41 54.23 -8.44
N LEU A 25 -20.73 53.37 -7.70
CA LEU A 25 -20.93 51.92 -7.72
C LEU A 25 -22.35 51.53 -7.32
N TRP A 26 -22.88 52.13 -6.28
CA TRP A 26 -24.24 51.86 -5.80
C TRP A 26 -25.29 52.24 -6.85
N LYS A 27 -25.15 53.39 -7.49
CA LYS A 27 -26.04 53.81 -8.56
C LYS A 27 -25.95 52.84 -9.75
N HIS A 28 -24.74 52.41 -10.14
CA HIS A 28 -24.55 51.42 -11.21
C HIS A 28 -25.24 50.10 -10.92
N VAL A 29 -25.17 49.60 -9.65
CA VAL A 29 -25.88 48.42 -9.21
C VAL A 29 -27.40 48.61 -9.26
N GLN A 30 -27.92 49.78 -8.86
CA GLN A 30 -29.35 50.07 -8.92
C GLN A 30 -29.87 50.14 -10.36
N ASP A 31 -29.12 50.76 -11.27
CA ASP A 31 -29.48 50.87 -12.68
C ASP A 31 -29.44 49.55 -13.43
N ASN A 32 -28.64 48.56 -12.93
CA ASN A 32 -28.46 47.25 -13.56
C ASN A 32 -28.93 46.09 -12.64
N THR A 33 -29.82 46.33 -11.72
CA THR A 33 -30.28 45.35 -10.68
C THR A 33 -30.70 44.00 -11.28
N SER A 34 -31.39 44.01 -12.43
CA SER A 34 -31.82 42.76 -13.10
C SER A 34 -30.66 41.89 -13.58
N GLN A 35 -29.58 42.52 -14.04
CA GLN A 35 -28.38 41.80 -14.49
C GLN A 35 -27.60 41.21 -13.28
N TYR A 36 -27.48 41.98 -12.19
CA TYR A 36 -26.83 41.51 -10.98
C TYR A 36 -27.64 40.39 -10.28
N LEU A 37 -28.97 40.50 -10.25
CA LEU A 37 -29.85 39.44 -9.75
C LEU A 37 -29.76 38.19 -10.62
N GLY A 38 -29.74 38.33 -11.94
CA GLY A 38 -29.53 37.20 -12.85
C GLY A 38 -28.19 36.53 -12.67
N GLY A 39 -27.12 37.33 -12.54
CA GLY A 39 -25.77 36.80 -12.23
C GLY A 39 -25.69 36.11 -10.90
N ALA A 40 -26.26 36.67 -9.83
CA ALA A 40 -26.32 36.08 -8.52
C ALA A 40 -27.12 34.76 -8.52
N ALA A 41 -28.29 34.74 -9.17
CA ALA A 41 -29.09 33.54 -9.33
C ALA A 41 -28.35 32.43 -10.09
N PHE A 42 -27.60 32.77 -11.14
CA PHE A 42 -26.77 31.84 -11.89
C PHE A 42 -25.66 31.26 -11.01
N ILE A 43 -24.94 32.07 -10.23
CA ILE A 43 -23.88 31.63 -9.32
C ILE A 43 -24.47 30.68 -8.27
N ILE A 44 -25.62 31.01 -7.67
CA ILE A 44 -26.31 30.16 -6.71
C ILE A 44 -26.71 28.83 -7.36
N ALA A 45 -27.26 28.86 -8.59
CA ALA A 45 -27.60 27.62 -9.30
C ALA A 45 -26.38 26.71 -9.55
N VAL A 46 -25.23 27.29 -9.95
CA VAL A 46 -23.98 26.57 -10.15
C VAL A 46 -23.47 25.98 -8.83
N LEU A 47 -23.52 26.72 -7.73
CA LEU A 47 -23.12 26.24 -6.40
C LEU A 47 -24.03 25.11 -5.91
N VAL A 48 -25.34 25.22 -6.08
CA VAL A 48 -26.32 24.19 -5.72
C VAL A 48 -26.07 22.93 -6.58
N PHE A 49 -25.94 23.11 -7.89
CA PHE A 49 -25.64 21.99 -8.81
C PHE A 49 -24.34 21.29 -8.45
N THR A 50 -23.28 22.05 -8.19
CA THR A 50 -21.97 21.50 -7.80
C THR A 50 -22.06 20.78 -6.45
N GLY A 51 -22.81 21.35 -5.49
CA GLY A 51 -23.05 20.71 -4.19
C GLY A 51 -23.81 19.40 -4.30
N LEU A 52 -24.89 19.36 -5.07
CA LEU A 52 -25.66 18.14 -5.34
C LEU A 52 -24.82 17.10 -6.09
N TYR A 53 -24.06 17.52 -7.09
CA TYR A 53 -23.16 16.62 -7.82
C TYR A 53 -22.11 16.00 -6.89
N ARG A 54 -21.48 16.77 -6.01
CA ARG A 54 -20.54 16.26 -5.01
C ARG A 54 -21.20 15.27 -4.05
N LEU A 55 -22.36 15.56 -3.52
CA LEU A 55 -23.10 14.66 -2.64
C LEU A 55 -23.42 13.33 -3.33
N MET A 56 -23.82 13.36 -4.60
CA MET A 56 -24.09 12.14 -5.37
C MET A 56 -22.83 11.31 -5.65
N THR A 57 -21.69 11.97 -5.94
CA THR A 57 -20.43 11.27 -6.16
C THR A 57 -19.86 10.69 -4.87
N GLU A 58 -19.91 11.43 -3.76
CA GLU A 58 -19.47 10.94 -2.46
C GLU A 58 -20.28 9.74 -1.97
N SER A 59 -21.59 9.70 -2.18
CA SER A 59 -22.42 8.56 -1.79
C SER A 59 -22.04 7.30 -2.57
N LYS A 60 -21.86 7.41 -3.87
CA LYS A 60 -21.40 6.31 -4.72
C LYS A 60 -20.01 5.82 -4.36
N ASP A 61 -19.10 6.74 -4.05
CA ASP A 61 -17.73 6.39 -3.64
C ASP A 61 -17.70 5.69 -2.28
N ARG A 62 -18.57 6.04 -1.34
CA ARG A 62 -18.73 5.33 -0.07
C ARG A 62 -19.29 3.94 -0.27
N GLU A 63 -20.31 3.79 -1.12
CA GLU A 63 -20.90 2.48 -1.46
C GLU A 63 -19.87 1.56 -2.09
N LEU A 64 -19.14 2.04 -3.12
CA LEU A 64 -18.06 1.28 -3.77
C LEU A 64 -16.97 0.86 -2.78
N SER A 65 -16.55 1.78 -1.90
CA SER A 65 -15.52 1.50 -0.89
C SER A 65 -16.01 0.49 0.14
N SER A 66 -17.28 0.57 0.56
CA SER A 66 -17.91 -0.38 1.47
C SER A 66 -18.00 -1.77 0.84
N THR A 67 -18.46 -1.85 -0.42
CA THR A 67 -18.55 -3.13 -1.16
C THR A 67 -17.18 -3.77 -1.32
N TYR A 68 -16.15 -2.99 -1.69
CA TYR A 68 -14.79 -3.49 -1.78
C TYR A 68 -14.25 -3.98 -0.43
N ALA A 69 -14.43 -3.19 0.63
CA ALA A 69 -13.98 -3.57 1.96
C ALA A 69 -14.65 -4.85 2.46
N GLN A 70 -15.95 -5.03 2.22
CA GLN A 70 -16.65 -6.26 2.56
C GLN A 70 -16.13 -7.45 1.75
N ALA A 71 -15.89 -7.27 0.46
CA ALA A 71 -15.41 -8.34 -0.41
C ALA A 71 -14.01 -8.83 0.01
N ILE A 72 -13.08 -7.94 0.37
CA ILE A 72 -11.71 -8.35 0.77
C ILE A 72 -11.64 -9.02 2.14
N LEU A 73 -12.66 -8.84 2.98
CA LEU A 73 -12.74 -9.47 4.30
C LEU A 73 -13.31 -10.89 4.25
N LEU A 74 -13.87 -11.33 3.12
CA LEU A 74 -14.32 -12.69 2.96
C LEU A 74 -13.15 -13.67 3.07
N GLU A 75 -13.29 -14.68 3.91
CA GLU A 75 -12.25 -15.71 4.10
C GLU A 75 -12.19 -16.68 2.92
N ASP A 76 -13.36 -17.10 2.42
CA ASP A 76 -13.44 -17.99 1.26
C ASP A 76 -13.01 -17.27 -0.02
N PRO A 77 -11.98 -17.76 -0.73
CA PRO A 77 -11.52 -17.12 -1.95
C PRO A 77 -12.52 -17.18 -3.10
N THR A 78 -13.41 -18.17 -3.15
CA THR A 78 -14.46 -18.26 -4.16
C THR A 78 -15.47 -17.14 -3.97
N GLU A 79 -15.98 -16.99 -2.75
CA GLU A 79 -16.90 -15.91 -2.40
C GLU A 79 -16.25 -14.53 -2.62
N ARG A 80 -14.97 -14.40 -2.27
CA ARG A 80 -14.20 -13.18 -2.50
C ARG A 80 -14.11 -12.84 -3.99
N ALA A 81 -13.78 -13.81 -4.84
CA ALA A 81 -13.68 -13.63 -6.28
C ALA A 81 -15.03 -13.24 -6.92
N GLU A 82 -16.12 -13.80 -6.44
CA GLU A 82 -17.49 -13.47 -6.88
C GLU A 82 -17.89 -12.06 -6.43
N ALA A 83 -17.68 -11.73 -5.17
CA ALA A 83 -17.98 -10.41 -4.62
C ALA A 83 -17.22 -9.28 -5.34
N LEU A 84 -15.98 -9.53 -5.75
CA LEU A 84 -15.17 -8.58 -6.50
C LEU A 84 -15.53 -8.49 -7.99
N ALA A 85 -16.30 -9.43 -8.54
CA ALA A 85 -16.55 -9.53 -9.98
C ALA A 85 -17.19 -8.26 -10.56
N THR A 86 -18.19 -7.69 -9.87
CA THR A 86 -18.88 -6.46 -10.32
C THR A 86 -17.97 -5.27 -10.32
N LEU A 87 -17.13 -5.11 -9.28
CA LEU A 87 -16.14 -4.03 -9.18
C LEU A 87 -15.04 -4.17 -10.23
N ALA A 88 -14.58 -5.40 -10.49
CA ALA A 88 -13.58 -5.71 -11.50
C ALA A 88 -14.08 -5.46 -12.94
N ALA A 89 -15.38 -5.63 -13.20
CA ALA A 89 -16.00 -5.34 -14.48
C ALA A 89 -16.33 -3.84 -14.69
N GLY A 90 -16.26 -3.04 -13.64
CA GLY A 90 -16.59 -1.63 -13.65
C GLY A 90 -15.52 -0.76 -14.32
N LYS A 91 -15.73 0.57 -14.24
CA LYS A 91 -14.75 1.60 -14.63
C LYS A 91 -14.62 2.63 -13.51
N THR A 92 -14.38 2.16 -12.33
CA THR A 92 -14.26 2.97 -11.12
C THR A 92 -12.81 3.06 -10.67
N ARG A 93 -12.52 3.94 -9.72
CA ARG A 93 -11.18 4.02 -9.09
C ARG A 93 -10.75 2.72 -8.39
N LEU A 94 -11.70 1.87 -8.01
CA LEU A 94 -11.44 0.60 -7.34
C LEU A 94 -11.31 -0.58 -8.30
N THR A 95 -11.63 -0.40 -9.58
CA THR A 95 -11.54 -1.48 -10.59
C THR A 95 -10.17 -2.12 -10.67
N PRO A 96 -9.04 -1.37 -10.71
CA PRO A 96 -7.73 -2.01 -10.76
C PRO A 96 -7.40 -2.78 -9.47
N HIS A 97 -7.81 -2.29 -8.31
CA HIS A 97 -7.66 -3.03 -7.05
C HIS A 97 -8.52 -4.31 -7.05
N ALA A 98 -9.76 -4.21 -7.52
CA ALA A 98 -10.66 -5.36 -7.59
C ALA A 98 -10.17 -6.43 -8.58
N LEU A 99 -9.59 -6.02 -9.71
CA LEU A 99 -8.97 -6.94 -10.68
C LEU A 99 -7.80 -7.71 -10.05
N TYR A 100 -6.91 -7.01 -9.35
CA TYR A 100 -5.78 -7.64 -8.67
C TYR A 100 -6.25 -8.64 -7.60
N MET A 101 -7.05 -8.20 -6.64
CA MET A 101 -7.53 -9.04 -5.55
C MET A 101 -8.39 -10.22 -6.03
N ARG A 102 -9.14 -10.02 -7.11
CA ARG A 102 -9.90 -11.10 -7.75
C ARG A 102 -8.97 -12.11 -8.42
N GLY A 103 -7.92 -11.65 -9.09
CA GLY A 103 -6.89 -12.49 -9.68
C GLY A 103 -6.22 -13.39 -8.63
N GLU A 104 -5.83 -12.83 -7.49
CA GLU A 104 -5.26 -13.55 -6.35
C GLU A 104 -6.24 -14.62 -5.80
N ALA A 105 -7.50 -14.25 -5.60
CA ALA A 105 -8.51 -15.17 -5.12
C ALA A 105 -8.73 -16.33 -6.09
N LEU A 106 -8.82 -16.05 -7.39
CA LEU A 106 -8.99 -17.06 -8.45
C LEU A 106 -7.77 -17.97 -8.58
N LEU A 107 -6.56 -17.42 -8.43
CA LEU A 107 -5.33 -18.20 -8.42
C LEU A 107 -5.31 -19.19 -7.25
N SER A 108 -5.72 -18.75 -6.06
CA SER A 108 -5.73 -19.61 -4.88
C SER A 108 -6.68 -20.80 -4.97
N ILE A 109 -7.79 -20.68 -5.73
CA ILE A 109 -8.71 -21.80 -6.04
C ILE A 109 -8.36 -22.53 -7.33
N ARG A 110 -7.24 -22.17 -7.97
CA ARG A 110 -6.73 -22.74 -9.23
C ARG A 110 -7.67 -22.54 -10.44
N ASP A 111 -8.51 -21.51 -10.42
CA ASP A 111 -9.19 -21.06 -11.64
C ASP A 111 -8.24 -20.22 -12.49
N TYR A 112 -7.28 -20.90 -13.12
CA TYR A 112 -6.20 -20.28 -13.88
C TYR A 112 -6.71 -19.44 -15.06
N ALA A 113 -7.80 -19.85 -15.70
CA ALA A 113 -8.36 -19.12 -16.83
C ALA A 113 -8.92 -17.76 -16.40
N ALA A 114 -9.69 -17.73 -15.31
CA ALA A 114 -10.25 -16.49 -14.79
C ALA A 114 -9.17 -15.61 -14.12
N ALA A 115 -8.20 -16.21 -13.42
CA ALA A 115 -7.04 -15.49 -12.85
C ALA A 115 -6.22 -14.80 -13.93
N THR A 116 -5.85 -15.52 -15.00
CA THR A 116 -5.13 -14.97 -16.16
C THR A 116 -5.90 -13.80 -16.76
N LYS A 117 -7.21 -13.93 -16.94
CA LYS A 117 -8.05 -12.86 -17.49
C LYS A 117 -8.02 -11.62 -16.59
N ALA A 118 -8.12 -11.79 -15.27
CA ALA A 118 -8.12 -10.67 -14.32
C ALA A 118 -6.77 -9.93 -14.34
N PHE A 119 -5.65 -10.65 -14.21
CA PHE A 119 -4.31 -10.08 -14.24
C PHE A 119 -3.96 -9.44 -15.59
N SER A 120 -4.27 -10.09 -16.72
CA SER A 120 -4.03 -9.52 -18.03
C SER A 120 -4.86 -8.26 -18.28
N THR A 121 -6.14 -8.26 -17.86
CA THR A 121 -6.98 -7.05 -17.94
C THR A 121 -6.39 -5.91 -17.13
N LEU A 122 -5.88 -6.19 -15.93
CA LEU A 122 -5.22 -5.20 -15.10
C LEU A 122 -3.99 -4.61 -15.80
N ARG A 123 -3.09 -5.47 -16.28
CA ARG A 123 -1.86 -5.08 -16.98
C ARG A 123 -2.15 -4.23 -18.23
N GLU A 124 -3.13 -4.63 -19.05
CA GLU A 124 -3.42 -3.99 -20.33
C GLU A 124 -4.21 -2.68 -20.17
N THR A 125 -5.15 -2.64 -19.21
CA THR A 125 -6.06 -1.50 -19.05
C THR A 125 -5.51 -0.44 -18.10
N TYR A 126 -4.69 -0.84 -17.12
CA TYR A 126 -4.16 0.01 -16.06
C TYR A 126 -2.64 -0.16 -15.89
N PRO A 127 -1.83 0.08 -16.94
CA PRO A 127 -0.39 -0.26 -16.94
C PRO A 127 0.41 0.46 -15.85
N ASP A 128 -0.05 1.64 -15.43
CA ASP A 128 0.62 2.46 -14.40
C ASP A 128 0.14 2.14 -12.97
N PHE A 129 -0.74 1.14 -12.82
CA PHE A 129 -1.23 0.79 -11.49
C PHE A 129 -0.16 0.04 -10.68
N GLN A 130 -0.01 0.44 -9.41
CA GLN A 130 1.08 -0.02 -8.54
C GLN A 130 1.22 -1.55 -8.39
N PHE A 131 0.13 -2.33 -8.53
CA PHE A 131 0.15 -3.79 -8.46
C PHE A 131 0.26 -4.50 -9.82
N VAL A 132 0.60 -3.77 -10.88
CA VAL A 132 0.87 -4.41 -12.17
C VAL A 132 2.06 -5.37 -12.11
N PRO A 133 3.19 -5.04 -11.44
CA PRO A 133 4.28 -6.00 -11.26
C PRO A 133 3.84 -7.28 -10.54
N ASP A 134 3.04 -7.16 -9.48
CA ASP A 134 2.49 -8.31 -8.73
C ASP A 134 1.49 -9.11 -9.57
N ALA A 135 0.66 -8.44 -10.38
CA ALA A 135 -0.25 -9.12 -11.29
C ALA A 135 0.49 -9.89 -12.40
N VAL A 136 1.60 -9.34 -12.91
CA VAL A 136 2.45 -10.06 -13.88
C VAL A 136 3.15 -11.23 -13.20
N GLU A 137 3.65 -11.09 -11.97
CA GLU A 137 4.13 -12.21 -11.17
C GLU A 137 3.05 -13.29 -11.01
N GLY A 138 1.80 -12.90 -10.74
CA GLY A 138 0.64 -13.81 -10.68
C GLY A 138 0.43 -14.59 -11.97
N LEU A 139 0.66 -13.98 -13.15
CA LEU A 139 0.65 -14.70 -14.42
C LEU A 139 1.80 -15.76 -14.49
N GLY A 140 2.94 -15.46 -13.90
CA GLY A 140 4.04 -16.42 -13.74
C GLY A 140 3.63 -17.61 -12.89
N PHE A 141 2.98 -17.38 -11.75
CA PHE A 141 2.45 -18.46 -10.89
C PHE A 141 1.43 -19.34 -11.61
N VAL A 142 0.54 -18.74 -12.43
CA VAL A 142 -0.38 -19.52 -13.27
C VAL A 142 0.36 -20.46 -14.18
N GLN A 143 1.41 -20.00 -14.86
CA GLN A 143 2.21 -20.85 -15.77
C GLN A 143 2.96 -21.95 -15.01
N GLU A 144 3.53 -21.60 -13.85
CA GLU A 144 4.25 -22.56 -13.01
C GLU A 144 3.34 -23.68 -12.50
N ASP A 145 2.16 -23.33 -11.96
CA ASP A 145 1.18 -24.29 -11.45
C ASP A 145 0.61 -25.20 -12.54
N GLN A 146 0.60 -24.74 -13.80
CA GLN A 146 0.24 -25.54 -14.97
C GLN A 146 1.39 -26.41 -15.50
N GLY A 147 2.59 -26.31 -14.91
CA GLY A 147 3.78 -27.03 -15.34
C GLY A 147 4.47 -26.42 -16.57
N ASN A 148 4.10 -25.22 -16.98
CA ASN A 148 4.68 -24.51 -18.12
C ASN A 148 5.94 -23.73 -17.67
N THR A 149 6.98 -24.44 -17.25
CA THR A 149 8.18 -23.87 -16.63
C THR A 149 8.85 -22.80 -17.47
N GLU A 150 9.01 -23.02 -18.78
CA GLU A 150 9.63 -22.03 -19.67
C GLU A 150 8.82 -20.74 -19.76
N ALA A 151 7.49 -20.84 -19.81
CA ALA A 151 6.61 -19.68 -19.83
C ALA A 151 6.67 -18.93 -18.50
N ALA A 152 6.67 -19.63 -17.36
CA ALA A 152 6.84 -19.04 -16.04
C ALA A 152 8.17 -18.28 -15.91
N LEU A 153 9.29 -18.91 -16.32
CA LEU A 153 10.61 -18.27 -16.34
C LEU A 153 10.63 -16.99 -17.18
N ALA A 154 9.98 -17.01 -18.37
CA ALA A 154 9.90 -15.82 -19.21
C ALA A 154 9.15 -14.67 -18.50
N VAL A 155 8.04 -14.96 -17.84
CA VAL A 155 7.26 -13.97 -17.10
C VAL A 155 8.03 -13.44 -15.89
N TYR A 156 8.68 -14.28 -15.10
CA TYR A 156 9.46 -13.86 -13.95
C TYR A 156 10.66 -12.99 -14.34
N ARG A 157 11.34 -13.32 -15.44
CA ARG A 157 12.40 -12.47 -15.99
C ARG A 157 11.88 -11.13 -16.48
N GLU A 158 10.70 -11.09 -17.08
CA GLU A 158 10.06 -9.83 -17.46
C GLU A 158 9.82 -8.93 -16.24
N VAL A 159 9.33 -9.50 -15.12
CA VAL A 159 9.12 -8.73 -13.87
C VAL A 159 10.44 -8.20 -13.32
N LEU A 160 11.47 -9.04 -13.28
CA LEU A 160 12.80 -8.66 -12.81
C LEU A 160 13.42 -7.54 -13.65
N GLU A 161 13.27 -7.61 -14.98
CA GLU A 161 13.83 -6.62 -15.91
C GLU A 161 13.08 -5.29 -15.85
N LYS A 162 11.75 -5.32 -15.86
CA LYS A 162 10.94 -4.11 -15.97
C LYS A 162 10.71 -3.39 -14.64
N TRP A 163 10.67 -4.12 -13.53
CA TRP A 163 10.32 -3.58 -12.20
C TRP A 163 11.24 -4.10 -11.08
N PRO A 164 12.58 -4.01 -11.23
CA PRO A 164 13.54 -4.62 -10.30
C PRO A 164 13.41 -4.09 -8.86
N ASP A 165 13.03 -2.81 -8.71
CA ASP A 165 12.94 -2.15 -7.40
C ASP A 165 11.62 -2.38 -6.66
N THR A 166 10.63 -3.00 -7.31
CA THR A 166 9.34 -3.31 -6.68
C THR A 166 9.43 -4.55 -5.76
N PRO A 167 8.51 -4.71 -4.82
CA PRO A 167 8.43 -5.94 -4.02
C PRO A 167 8.32 -7.20 -4.89
N ALA A 168 7.56 -7.15 -5.99
CA ALA A 168 7.48 -8.24 -6.94
C ALA A 168 8.84 -8.50 -7.61
N GLY A 169 9.52 -7.47 -8.14
CA GLY A 169 10.83 -7.61 -8.77
C GLY A 169 11.87 -8.26 -7.86
N ARG A 170 11.91 -7.82 -6.60
CA ARG A 170 12.85 -8.36 -5.60
C ARG A 170 12.64 -9.82 -5.23
N ARG A 171 11.48 -10.42 -5.53
CA ARG A 171 11.20 -11.85 -5.31
C ARG A 171 11.57 -12.74 -6.49
N GLN A 172 11.85 -12.14 -7.66
CA GLN A 172 11.98 -12.94 -8.88
C GLN A 172 13.18 -13.88 -8.89
N PRO A 173 14.36 -13.56 -8.35
CA PRO A 173 15.43 -14.56 -8.27
C PRO A 173 14.98 -15.84 -7.56
N PHE A 174 14.20 -15.72 -6.48
CA PHE A 174 13.63 -16.87 -5.79
C PHE A 174 12.63 -17.67 -6.65
N ASN A 175 11.72 -16.99 -7.34
CA ASN A 175 10.74 -17.65 -8.20
C ASN A 175 11.40 -18.36 -9.38
N ILE A 176 12.41 -17.74 -9.98
CA ILE A 176 13.24 -18.32 -11.04
C ILE A 176 13.98 -19.55 -10.52
N ALA A 177 14.61 -19.45 -9.33
CA ALA A 177 15.29 -20.58 -8.70
C ALA A 177 14.36 -21.79 -8.49
N ARG A 178 13.14 -21.52 -8.00
CA ARG A 178 12.13 -22.55 -7.76
C ARG A 178 11.69 -23.24 -9.07
N CYS A 179 11.54 -22.50 -10.14
CA CYS A 179 11.25 -23.06 -11.46
C CYS A 179 12.37 -24.00 -11.93
N TYR A 180 13.64 -23.64 -11.75
CA TYR A 180 14.77 -24.47 -12.08
C TYR A 180 14.87 -25.70 -11.16
N GLU A 181 14.63 -25.55 -9.85
CA GLU A 181 14.58 -26.67 -8.92
C GLU A 181 13.48 -27.68 -9.35
N ASN A 182 12.28 -27.20 -9.69
CA ASN A 182 11.17 -28.04 -10.11
C ASN A 182 11.45 -28.75 -11.46
N SER A 183 12.27 -28.18 -12.32
CA SER A 183 12.69 -28.82 -13.58
C SER A 183 13.91 -29.74 -13.43
N GLY A 184 14.54 -29.80 -12.26
CA GLY A 184 15.72 -30.60 -11.97
C GLY A 184 17.05 -29.95 -12.39
N ASP A 185 17.03 -28.69 -12.86
CA ASP A 185 18.23 -27.90 -13.13
C ASP A 185 18.73 -27.27 -11.81
N PHE A 186 19.34 -28.13 -10.99
CA PHE A 186 19.78 -27.71 -9.66
C PHE A 186 20.95 -26.72 -9.68
N GLU A 187 21.76 -26.70 -10.74
CA GLU A 187 22.85 -25.73 -10.87
C GLU A 187 22.27 -24.30 -10.99
N GLN A 188 21.31 -24.12 -11.86
CA GLN A 188 20.64 -22.84 -12.02
C GLN A 188 19.82 -22.48 -10.77
N ALA A 189 19.16 -23.45 -10.14
CA ALA A 189 18.44 -23.24 -8.91
C ALA A 189 19.35 -22.67 -7.80
N VAL A 190 20.52 -23.30 -7.58
CA VAL A 190 21.53 -22.84 -6.61
C VAL A 190 22.02 -21.42 -6.94
N HIS A 191 22.27 -21.16 -8.23
CA HIS A 191 22.71 -19.81 -8.69
C HIS A 191 21.69 -18.74 -8.29
N PHE A 192 20.42 -18.90 -8.66
CA PHE A 192 19.39 -17.89 -8.40
C PHE A 192 18.96 -17.81 -6.92
N TYR A 193 19.00 -18.91 -6.15
CA TYR A 193 18.80 -18.83 -4.70
C TYR A 193 19.90 -18.04 -4.00
N ARG A 194 21.15 -18.14 -4.45
CA ARG A 194 22.25 -17.30 -3.95
C ARG A 194 22.04 -15.84 -4.31
N GLU A 195 21.71 -15.57 -5.56
CA GLU A 195 21.42 -14.21 -6.02
C GLU A 195 20.34 -13.56 -5.15
N GLN A 196 19.26 -14.29 -4.83
CA GLN A 196 18.23 -13.81 -3.92
C GLN A 196 18.77 -13.46 -2.54
N PHE A 197 19.64 -14.31 -1.99
CA PHE A 197 20.22 -14.11 -0.67
C PHE A 197 21.22 -12.96 -0.64
N GLU A 198 22.04 -12.80 -1.66
CA GLU A 198 23.08 -11.79 -1.76
C GLU A 198 22.50 -10.41 -2.05
N LEU A 199 21.53 -10.31 -2.96
CA LEU A 199 20.94 -9.02 -3.35
C LEU A 199 19.97 -8.48 -2.31
N PHE A 200 19.25 -9.34 -1.58
CA PHE A 200 18.18 -8.93 -0.67
C PHE A 200 18.31 -9.55 0.72
N PRO A 201 19.45 -9.39 1.41
CA PRO A 201 19.71 -10.02 2.69
C PRO A 201 18.65 -9.62 3.73
N GLY A 202 18.25 -10.58 4.57
CA GLY A 202 17.29 -10.34 5.67
C GLY A 202 15.82 -10.27 5.25
N SER A 203 15.49 -10.40 3.96
CA SER A 203 14.10 -10.53 3.55
C SER A 203 13.56 -11.94 3.87
N SER A 204 12.24 -12.05 4.09
CA SER A 204 11.61 -13.37 4.32
C SER A 204 11.85 -14.36 3.18
N VAL A 205 11.95 -13.86 1.95
CA VAL A 205 12.22 -14.65 0.75
C VAL A 205 13.68 -15.11 0.72
N SER A 206 14.63 -14.27 1.18
CA SER A 206 16.04 -14.67 1.30
C SER A 206 16.25 -15.74 2.36
N ILE A 207 15.52 -15.70 3.47
CA ILE A 207 15.54 -16.77 4.47
C ILE A 207 15.05 -18.08 3.86
N GLN A 208 14.00 -18.04 3.04
CA GLN A 208 13.52 -19.22 2.31
C GLN A 208 14.55 -19.71 1.28
N ALA A 209 15.19 -18.80 0.54
CA ALA A 209 16.27 -19.15 -0.38
C ALA A 209 17.43 -19.85 0.34
N GLN A 210 17.85 -19.35 1.51
CA GLN A 210 18.87 -19.97 2.34
C GLN A 210 18.47 -21.39 2.79
N GLN A 211 17.22 -21.57 3.21
CA GLN A 211 16.70 -22.89 3.59
C GLN A 211 16.72 -23.87 2.41
N ARG A 212 16.36 -23.41 1.21
CA ARG A 212 16.45 -24.23 -0.01
C ARG A 212 17.88 -24.60 -0.36
N LEU A 213 18.82 -23.65 -0.27
CA LEU A 213 20.24 -23.93 -0.46
C LEU A 213 20.77 -24.98 0.52
N LEU A 214 20.40 -24.92 1.79
CA LEU A 214 20.77 -25.94 2.79
C LEU A 214 20.20 -27.32 2.43
N THR A 215 18.95 -27.39 1.97
CA THR A 215 18.31 -28.63 1.53
C THR A 215 19.02 -29.21 0.29
N LEU A 216 19.29 -28.36 -0.72
CA LEU A 216 20.01 -28.77 -1.92
C LEU A 216 21.43 -29.24 -1.60
N ARG A 217 22.13 -28.60 -0.67
CA ARG A 217 23.44 -29.03 -0.22
C ARG A 217 23.41 -30.41 0.42
N ALA A 218 22.36 -30.75 1.15
CA ALA A 218 22.21 -32.06 1.76
C ALA A 218 21.89 -33.18 0.76
N THR A 219 21.16 -32.84 -0.32
CA THR A 219 20.69 -33.80 -1.34
C THR A 219 21.58 -33.88 -2.58
N GLN A 220 22.31 -32.81 -2.89
CA GLN A 220 23.16 -32.63 -4.07
C GLN A 220 24.51 -32.02 -3.64
N PRO A 221 25.32 -32.72 -2.82
CA PRO A 221 26.56 -32.15 -2.25
C PRO A 221 27.56 -31.72 -3.33
N ASP A 222 27.60 -32.44 -4.45
CA ASP A 222 28.54 -32.20 -5.56
C ASP A 222 28.39 -30.77 -6.15
N LEU A 223 27.22 -30.16 -6.05
CA LEU A 223 26.99 -28.77 -6.51
C LEU A 223 27.65 -27.70 -5.61
N PHE A 224 28.20 -28.12 -4.48
CA PHE A 224 28.75 -27.21 -3.47
C PHE A 224 30.22 -27.48 -3.14
N GLU A 225 30.90 -28.40 -3.87
CA GLU A 225 32.30 -28.77 -3.63
C GLU A 225 33.28 -27.62 -3.89
N ASP A 226 32.91 -26.66 -4.74
CA ASP A 226 33.76 -25.52 -5.09
C ASP A 226 33.77 -24.40 -4.05
N GLY A 227 33.30 -24.62 -2.83
CA GLY A 227 33.29 -23.62 -1.77
C GLY A 227 32.32 -22.45 -1.99
N LEU A 228 31.40 -22.62 -2.91
CA LEU A 228 30.46 -21.61 -3.40
C LEU A 228 29.31 -21.21 -2.43
N LEU A 229 29.18 -21.82 -1.28
CA LEU A 229 28.44 -21.20 -0.19
C LEU A 229 29.43 -20.31 0.56
N GLY A 230 29.26 -19.00 0.48
CA GLY A 230 29.90 -18.08 1.40
C GLY A 230 29.78 -18.61 2.84
N ALA A 231 30.78 -18.33 3.68
CA ALA A 231 30.80 -18.79 5.06
C ALA A 231 29.40 -18.68 5.70
N PRO A 232 28.97 -19.64 6.54
CA PRO A 232 27.70 -19.54 7.24
C PRO A 232 27.63 -18.16 7.89
N VAL A 233 26.50 -17.46 7.65
CA VAL A 233 26.22 -16.27 8.42
C VAL A 233 26.28 -16.71 9.88
N GLN A 234 27.33 -16.28 10.58
CA GLN A 234 27.46 -16.51 12.01
C GLN A 234 26.17 -15.95 12.61
N SER A 235 25.40 -16.82 13.25
CA SER A 235 24.27 -16.42 14.06
C SER A 235 24.75 -15.27 14.95
N ALA A 236 23.96 -14.19 15.00
CA ALA A 236 24.27 -12.97 15.74
C ALA A 236 24.44 -13.22 17.28
N ASP A 237 24.48 -14.47 17.72
CA ASP A 237 24.66 -14.91 19.09
C ASP A 237 26.12 -15.26 19.46
N GLU A 238 27.07 -15.28 18.51
CA GLU A 238 28.50 -15.30 18.84
C GLU A 238 29.04 -13.85 18.82
N GLN A 239 28.76 -13.10 19.87
CA GLN A 239 29.55 -11.96 20.26
C GLN A 239 30.98 -12.47 20.54
N PRO A 240 32.02 -11.95 19.85
CA PRO A 240 33.39 -12.17 20.31
C PRO A 240 33.49 -11.55 21.71
N ASP A 241 33.98 -12.33 22.67
CA ASP A 241 34.39 -11.83 23.97
C ASP A 241 35.25 -10.57 23.77
N GLU A 242 34.67 -9.40 24.02
CA GLU A 242 35.45 -8.17 24.11
C GLU A 242 36.42 -8.31 25.30
N PRO A 243 37.70 -8.02 25.13
CA PRO A 243 38.64 -7.99 26.24
C PRO A 243 38.15 -6.92 27.22
N SER A 244 37.95 -7.35 28.46
CA SER A 244 37.64 -6.51 29.61
C SER A 244 38.62 -5.33 29.70
N THR A 245 38.21 -4.18 29.20
CA THR A 245 38.92 -2.94 29.45
C THR A 245 38.41 -2.40 30.78
N GLU A 246 39.22 -2.58 31.82
CA GLU A 246 39.02 -1.94 33.12
C GLU A 246 38.83 -0.42 32.91
N LEU A 247 37.65 0.06 33.32
CA LEU A 247 37.36 1.48 33.45
C LEU A 247 38.06 1.99 34.72
N PRO A 248 38.80 3.09 34.67
CA PRO A 248 39.29 3.73 35.90
C PRO A 248 38.15 4.42 36.64
N ASP A 249 38.12 4.17 37.94
CA ASP A 249 37.31 4.90 38.92
C ASP A 249 37.36 6.41 38.70
N GLN A 250 36.22 7.02 38.41
CA GLN A 250 36.05 8.46 38.59
C GLN A 250 34.85 8.73 39.48
N ASP A 251 35.20 9.36 40.55
CA ASP A 251 34.48 9.94 41.66
C ASP A 251 33.04 10.40 41.39
N ALA A 252 32.22 10.03 42.37
CA ALA A 252 30.92 10.65 42.65
C ALA A 252 31.10 12.12 43.03
N SER A 253 30.50 13.04 42.28
CA SER A 253 30.07 14.35 42.86
C SER A 253 29.08 15.05 41.90
N GLU A 254 27.94 15.38 42.50
CA GLU A 254 27.04 16.51 42.19
C GLU A 254 26.29 16.55 40.81
N ALA A 255 25.00 16.27 40.87
CA ALA A 255 23.94 17.29 40.72
C ALA A 255 22.55 16.67 40.86
N ALA A 256 22.00 16.79 42.03
CA ALA A 256 20.59 16.88 42.29
C ALA A 256 20.04 18.20 41.70
N ILE A 257 18.78 18.19 41.24
CA ILE A 257 17.81 19.31 41.02
C ILE A 257 17.06 18.95 39.72
N LEU A 258 15.84 18.65 39.71
CA LEU A 258 14.52 19.12 40.09
C LEU A 258 13.51 18.06 39.74
N LEU A 259 12.85 17.54 40.73
CA LEU A 259 11.53 16.95 40.65
C LEU A 259 10.55 18.12 40.65
N ASP A 260 9.69 18.19 39.69
CA ASP A 260 8.42 18.90 39.84
C ASP A 260 7.30 17.92 39.64
N ASP A 261 6.50 17.91 40.64
CA ASP A 261 5.36 17.13 41.05
C ASP A 261 4.12 17.64 40.31
N GLU A 262 3.43 16.78 39.57
CA GLU A 262 1.99 16.94 39.35
C GLU A 262 1.32 15.58 39.38
N THR A 263 0.74 15.34 40.52
CA THR A 263 -0.27 14.30 40.76
C THR A 263 -1.55 14.63 40.00
N ASP A 264 -2.05 13.69 39.23
CA ASP A 264 -3.49 13.64 38.93
C ASP A 264 -4.01 12.22 39.13
N ASP A 265 -4.85 12.14 40.14
CA ASP A 265 -5.63 10.97 40.55
C ASP A 265 -6.69 10.62 39.50
N THR A 266 -6.68 9.39 38.99
CA THR A 266 -7.92 8.75 38.54
C THR A 266 -7.89 7.26 38.83
N GLU A 267 -8.75 6.85 39.70
CA GLU A 267 -9.03 5.48 40.14
C GLU A 267 -9.46 4.56 38.97
N PRO A 268 -9.14 3.25 39.02
CA PRO A 268 -9.68 2.28 38.07
C PRO A 268 -11.04 1.77 38.55
N SER A 269 -12.05 1.91 37.70
CA SER A 269 -13.37 1.29 37.88
C SER A 269 -13.30 -0.20 37.51
N GLU A 270 -13.72 -1.00 38.46
CA GLU A 270 -14.01 -2.41 38.38
C GLU A 270 -15.02 -2.72 37.28
N THR A 271 -14.72 -3.69 36.41
CA THR A 271 -15.70 -4.30 35.51
C THR A 271 -15.86 -5.75 35.88
N GLU A 272 -17.08 -6.02 36.29
CA GLU A 272 -17.63 -7.31 36.66
C GLU A 272 -17.58 -8.33 35.50
N THR A 273 -17.24 -9.53 35.87
CA THR A 273 -17.34 -10.77 35.09
C THR A 273 -18.79 -11.27 35.10
N PRO A 274 -19.45 -11.59 34.01
CA PRO A 274 -20.67 -12.37 34.07
C PRO A 274 -20.35 -13.87 34.01
N GLU A 275 -20.89 -14.48 34.98
CA GLU A 275 -21.03 -15.89 35.35
C GLU A 275 -21.64 -16.77 34.23
N ALA A 276 -21.06 -17.91 34.07
CA ALA A 276 -21.55 -19.01 33.22
C ALA A 276 -22.74 -19.70 33.90
N THR A 277 -23.82 -19.94 33.15
CA THR A 277 -24.87 -20.90 33.52
C THR A 277 -25.01 -21.98 32.44
N PRO A 278 -25.33 -23.22 32.87
CA PRO A 278 -25.10 -24.42 32.09
C PRO A 278 -26.35 -24.94 31.36
N THR A 279 -26.05 -25.63 30.26
CA THR A 279 -26.74 -26.79 29.68
C THR A 279 -28.20 -27.09 30.05
N GLU A 280 -29.03 -27.15 29.04
CA GLU A 280 -30.14 -28.13 29.04
C GLU A 280 -30.19 -28.91 27.74
N SER A 281 -29.99 -30.21 27.91
CA SER A 281 -30.15 -31.26 26.93
C SER A 281 -31.64 -31.53 26.72
N VAL A 282 -32.09 -31.57 25.45
CA VAL A 282 -33.32 -32.29 25.13
C VAL A 282 -33.10 -33.18 23.92
N GLU A 283 -33.13 -34.43 24.23
CA GLU A 283 -33.31 -35.66 23.49
C GLU A 283 -34.68 -35.69 22.73
N SER A 284 -34.71 -36.13 21.52
CA SER A 284 -35.55 -37.24 21.05
C SER A 284 -35.79 -37.23 19.55
N THR A 285 -35.32 -38.25 18.93
CA THR A 285 -35.87 -38.93 17.72
C THR A 285 -37.30 -39.45 18.01
N PRO A 286 -38.12 -39.98 17.02
CA PRO A 286 -37.72 -40.62 15.76
C PRO A 286 -38.64 -40.30 14.54
N ASP A 287 -38.15 -40.73 13.36
CA ASP A 287 -38.88 -41.20 12.16
C ASP A 287 -40.16 -42.03 12.45
N PRO A 288 -41.09 -42.32 11.51
CA PRO A 288 -41.00 -42.50 10.05
C PRO A 288 -42.24 -41.98 9.27
N ASP A 289 -42.16 -41.71 7.99
CA ASP A 289 -42.84 -42.40 6.86
C ASP A 289 -42.42 -41.73 5.54
#